data_7605a56848e8ecd01e8810458271ff12
#
_entry.id   7605a56848e8ecd01e8810458271ff12
#
_cell.length_a   1.000
_cell.length_b   1.000
_cell.length_c   1.000
_cell.angle_alpha   90.00
_cell.angle_beta   90.00
_cell.angle_gamma   90.00
#
_symmetry.space_group_name_H-M   'P 1'
#
loop_
_entity.id
_entity.type
_entity.pdbx_description
1 polymer ?
#
loop_
_entity_poly.entity_id
_entity_poly.type
_entity_poly.pdbx_seq_one_letter_code
_entity_poly.pdbx_strand_id
1 'polypeptide(L)'
;MQRTFEICDLKTDAGKLDQHAQTLYELTMLANEGHSSWKVSSFLSELKHNHSIYVGYMEGNKLVGYICCMAVVDEASINNFAVAPDHQAKGIGTKLLQEMIALLKKRGMERLWLEVRVSNEAAYNLYKKIGFTEIFRRKEYYHNPIEDAYIMELALTSEKQEEAEG
;
A
#
# COMPACT_ATOMS: atom_id res chain seq x y z
N MET A 1 -14.31 -17.19 -20.61
CA MET A 1 -14.84 -16.72 -19.32
C MET A 1 -14.15 -15.41 -18.94
N GLN A 2 -14.91 -14.36 -18.73
CA GLN A 2 -14.32 -13.09 -18.27
C GLN A 2 -13.86 -13.24 -16.83
N ARG A 3 -12.61 -12.88 -16.58
CA ARG A 3 -12.09 -12.82 -15.23
C ARG A 3 -12.60 -11.53 -14.57
N THR A 4 -13.18 -11.68 -13.39
CA THR A 4 -13.69 -10.53 -12.62
C THR A 4 -12.61 -10.01 -11.70
N PHE A 5 -12.29 -8.72 -11.85
CA PHE A 5 -11.36 -8.02 -10.97
C PHE A 5 -12.14 -7.09 -10.06
N GLU A 6 -11.83 -7.13 -8.77
CA GLU A 6 -12.56 -6.36 -7.78
C GLU A 6 -11.61 -5.74 -6.75
N ILE A 7 -11.84 -4.45 -6.46
CA ILE A 7 -11.24 -3.78 -5.31
C ILE A 7 -12.09 -4.13 -4.08
N CYS A 8 -11.46 -4.49 -2.98
CA CYS A 8 -12.17 -4.86 -1.76
C CYS A 8 -11.45 -4.34 -0.50
N ASP A 9 -12.24 -4.17 0.57
CA ASP A 9 -11.74 -3.88 1.92
C ASP A 9 -11.52 -5.22 2.64
N LEU A 10 -10.26 -5.52 2.96
CA LEU A 10 -9.90 -6.79 3.59
C LEU A 10 -10.26 -6.87 5.07
N LYS A 11 -10.71 -5.77 5.68
CA LYS A 11 -11.05 -5.72 7.11
C LYS A 11 -12.53 -5.97 7.40
N THR A 12 -13.37 -5.98 6.39
CA THR A 12 -14.83 -6.08 6.57
C THR A 12 -15.31 -7.43 7.05
N ASP A 13 -14.53 -8.48 6.86
CA ASP A 13 -14.91 -9.83 7.27
C ASP A 13 -14.08 -10.27 8.49
N ALA A 14 -14.56 -9.89 9.69
CA ALA A 14 -13.87 -10.15 10.95
C ALA A 14 -13.61 -11.64 11.21
N GLY A 15 -14.47 -12.53 10.70
CA GLY A 15 -14.31 -13.97 10.88
C GLY A 15 -13.22 -14.60 10.02
N LYS A 16 -12.69 -13.87 9.05
CA LYS A 16 -11.67 -14.35 8.10
C LYS A 16 -10.33 -13.64 8.20
N LEU A 17 -10.10 -12.85 9.26
CA LEU A 17 -8.84 -12.11 9.39
C LEU A 17 -7.61 -13.01 9.44
N ASP A 18 -7.71 -14.17 10.10
CA ASP A 18 -6.61 -15.14 10.13
C ASP A 18 -6.25 -15.65 8.74
N GLN A 19 -7.26 -15.96 7.92
CA GLN A 19 -7.06 -16.38 6.54
C GLN A 19 -6.46 -15.27 5.70
N HIS A 20 -6.94 -14.05 5.87
CA HIS A 20 -6.39 -12.88 5.17
C HIS A 20 -4.93 -12.64 5.55
N ALA A 21 -4.58 -12.75 6.82
CA ALA A 21 -3.20 -12.59 7.28
C ALA A 21 -2.26 -13.60 6.59
N GLN A 22 -2.68 -14.86 6.52
CA GLN A 22 -1.91 -15.90 5.83
C GLN A 22 -1.77 -15.61 4.34
N THR A 23 -2.84 -15.19 3.69
CA THR A 23 -2.85 -14.83 2.27
C THR A 23 -1.93 -13.64 1.97
N LEU A 24 -1.99 -12.61 2.81
CA LEU A 24 -1.13 -11.43 2.68
C LEU A 24 0.34 -11.79 2.82
N TYR A 25 0.66 -12.63 3.80
CA TYR A 25 2.03 -13.12 4.00
C TYR A 25 2.53 -13.89 2.77
N GLU A 26 1.75 -14.83 2.27
CA GLU A 26 2.11 -15.63 1.10
C GLU A 26 2.32 -14.75 -0.14
N LEU A 27 1.43 -13.80 -0.36
CA LEU A 27 1.54 -12.86 -1.48
C LEU A 27 2.80 -12.00 -1.36
N THR A 28 3.10 -11.51 -0.17
CA THR A 28 4.30 -10.69 0.09
C THR A 28 5.57 -11.51 -0.16
N MET A 29 5.60 -12.76 0.28
CA MET A 29 6.73 -13.66 0.03
C MET A 29 6.94 -13.89 -1.46
N LEU A 30 5.87 -14.12 -2.22
CA LEU A 30 5.95 -14.29 -3.67
C LEU A 30 6.45 -13.03 -4.36
N ALA A 31 5.93 -11.86 -3.97
CA ALA A 31 6.29 -10.59 -4.60
C ALA A 31 7.74 -10.18 -4.31
N ASN A 32 8.29 -10.59 -3.18
CA ASN A 32 9.63 -10.21 -2.73
C ASN A 32 10.63 -11.37 -2.78
N GLU A 33 10.45 -12.30 -3.69
CA GLU A 33 11.37 -13.41 -3.94
C GLU A 33 11.69 -14.26 -2.69
N GLY A 34 10.67 -14.54 -1.88
CA GLY A 34 10.80 -15.34 -0.69
C GLY A 34 11.22 -14.56 0.57
N HIS A 35 11.16 -13.24 0.53
CA HIS A 35 11.52 -12.38 1.66
C HIS A 35 10.32 -11.59 2.16
N SER A 36 10.12 -11.58 3.47
CA SER A 36 9.16 -10.71 4.13
C SER A 36 9.70 -10.34 5.51
N SER A 37 9.76 -9.03 5.80
CA SER A 37 10.07 -8.54 7.14
C SER A 37 8.89 -8.71 8.08
N TRP A 38 7.68 -8.92 7.56
CA TRP A 38 6.47 -9.17 8.32
C TRP A 38 6.17 -10.67 8.37
N LYS A 39 5.74 -11.14 9.54
CA LYS A 39 5.25 -12.50 9.78
C LYS A 39 3.73 -12.52 9.63
N VAL A 40 3.15 -13.71 9.59
CA VAL A 40 1.68 -13.86 9.60
C VAL A 40 1.07 -13.14 10.80
N SER A 41 1.69 -13.27 11.97
CA SER A 41 1.22 -12.58 13.19
C SER A 41 1.26 -11.06 13.07
N SER A 42 2.23 -10.52 12.33
CA SER A 42 2.32 -9.07 12.07
C SER A 42 1.14 -8.60 11.23
N PHE A 43 0.81 -9.32 10.18
CA PHE A 43 -0.35 -9.01 9.33
C PHE A 43 -1.65 -9.10 10.11
N LEU A 44 -1.81 -10.12 10.96
CA LEU A 44 -3.01 -10.28 11.75
C LEU A 44 -3.18 -9.12 12.74
N SER A 45 -2.10 -8.74 13.43
CA SER A 45 -2.10 -7.61 14.35
C SER A 45 -2.48 -6.31 13.64
N GLU A 46 -1.91 -6.08 12.46
CA GLU A 46 -2.20 -4.89 11.65
C GLU A 46 -3.65 -4.87 11.16
N LEU A 47 -4.18 -6.00 10.70
CA LEU A 47 -5.58 -6.10 10.27
C LEU A 47 -6.55 -5.76 11.39
N LYS A 48 -6.20 -6.07 12.63
CA LYS A 48 -7.01 -5.78 13.82
C LYS A 48 -6.83 -4.35 14.33
N HIS A 49 -5.83 -3.63 13.85
CA HIS A 49 -5.53 -2.27 14.32
C HIS A 49 -6.58 -1.28 13.84
N ASN A 50 -7.06 -0.42 14.74
CA ASN A 50 -8.14 0.53 14.43
C ASN A 50 -7.79 1.55 13.34
N HIS A 51 -6.52 1.89 13.19
CA HIS A 51 -6.07 2.91 12.23
C HIS A 51 -5.53 2.34 10.93
N SER A 52 -5.51 1.02 10.77
CA SER A 52 -5.05 0.40 9.53
C SER A 52 -6.15 0.39 8.46
N ILE A 53 -5.74 0.56 7.21
CA ILE A 53 -6.62 0.49 6.05
C ILE A 53 -5.99 -0.50 5.07
N TYR A 54 -6.75 -1.51 4.67
CA TYR A 54 -6.31 -2.53 3.73
C TYR A 54 -7.21 -2.54 2.52
N VAL A 55 -6.64 -2.34 1.34
CA VAL A 55 -7.35 -2.44 0.07
C VAL A 55 -6.73 -3.59 -0.72
N GLY A 56 -7.55 -4.53 -1.14
CA GLY A 56 -7.14 -5.68 -1.92
C GLY A 56 -7.65 -5.63 -3.35
N TYR A 57 -6.95 -6.30 -4.23
CA TYR A 57 -7.36 -6.47 -5.62
C TYR A 57 -7.56 -7.96 -5.87
N MET A 58 -8.80 -8.33 -6.13
CA MET A 58 -9.20 -9.73 -6.31
C MET A 58 -9.35 -10.08 -7.78
N GLU A 59 -8.83 -11.22 -8.16
CA GLU A 59 -9.17 -11.88 -9.44
C GLU A 59 -9.98 -13.11 -9.08
N GLY A 60 -11.32 -13.01 -9.24
CA GLY A 60 -12.21 -14.04 -8.73
C GLY A 60 -12.09 -14.15 -7.19
N ASN A 61 -11.74 -15.34 -6.73
CA ASN A 61 -11.54 -15.60 -5.28
C ASN A 61 -10.09 -15.48 -4.85
N LYS A 62 -9.20 -15.04 -5.74
CA LYS A 62 -7.77 -14.97 -5.46
C LYS A 62 -7.32 -13.53 -5.27
N LEU A 63 -6.65 -13.26 -4.15
CA LEU A 63 -6.02 -11.97 -3.91
C LEU A 63 -4.73 -11.88 -4.74
N VAL A 64 -4.64 -10.91 -5.64
CA VAL A 64 -3.48 -10.73 -6.52
C VAL A 64 -2.67 -9.47 -6.22
N GLY A 65 -3.18 -8.61 -5.37
CA GLY A 65 -2.45 -7.43 -4.91
C GLY A 65 -3.13 -6.80 -3.71
N TYR A 66 -2.39 -6.01 -2.95
CA TYR A 66 -2.93 -5.27 -1.83
C TYR A 66 -2.08 -4.06 -1.52
N ILE A 67 -2.67 -3.10 -0.81
CA ILE A 67 -1.98 -1.96 -0.23
C ILE A 67 -2.51 -1.75 1.19
N CYS A 68 -1.60 -1.48 2.12
CA CYS A 68 -1.94 -1.21 3.51
C CYS A 68 -1.39 0.14 3.94
N CYS A 69 -2.25 0.94 4.54
CA CYS A 69 -1.86 2.20 5.15
C CYS A 69 -2.24 2.24 6.62
N MET A 70 -1.46 3.01 7.38
CA MET A 70 -1.80 3.43 8.73
C MET A 70 -2.20 4.90 8.68
N ALA A 71 -3.41 5.23 9.15
CA ALA A 71 -3.93 6.60 9.13
C ALA A 71 -4.13 7.08 10.56
N VAL A 72 -3.38 8.11 10.96
CA VAL A 72 -3.42 8.67 12.32
C VAL A 72 -3.56 10.19 12.23
N VAL A 73 -4.62 10.72 12.84
CA VAL A 73 -4.99 12.14 12.82
C VAL A 73 -5.24 12.60 11.38
N ASP A 74 -4.29 13.30 10.75
CA ASP A 74 -4.41 13.84 9.40
C ASP A 74 -3.33 13.30 8.44
N GLU A 75 -2.51 12.36 8.89
CA GLU A 75 -1.43 11.78 8.11
C GLU A 75 -1.59 10.26 7.94
N ALA A 76 -1.24 9.76 6.77
CA ALA A 76 -1.22 8.33 6.49
C ALA A 76 0.14 7.91 5.96
N SER A 77 0.52 6.67 6.24
CA SER A 77 1.74 6.08 5.70
C SER A 77 1.44 4.75 5.04
N ILE A 78 2.10 4.48 3.92
CA ILE A 78 2.03 3.17 3.28
C ILE A 78 2.98 2.23 4.01
N ASN A 79 2.42 1.19 4.64
CA ASN A 79 3.21 0.21 5.42
C ASN A 79 3.58 -1.02 4.60
N ASN A 80 2.70 -1.43 3.69
CA ASN A 80 2.92 -2.58 2.84
C ASN A 80 2.17 -2.42 1.52
N PHE A 81 2.76 -2.94 0.45
CA PHE A 81 2.20 -2.82 -0.88
C PHE A 81 2.83 -3.90 -1.75
N ALA A 82 2.03 -4.81 -2.27
CA ALA A 82 2.54 -5.91 -3.08
C ALA A 82 1.55 -6.32 -4.16
N VAL A 83 2.08 -6.74 -5.30
CA VAL A 83 1.32 -7.32 -6.41
C VAL A 83 1.98 -8.63 -6.79
N ALA A 84 1.20 -9.68 -7.02
CA ALA A 84 1.70 -10.99 -7.42
C ALA A 84 2.59 -10.87 -8.68
N PRO A 85 3.72 -11.60 -8.74
CA PRO A 85 4.68 -11.45 -9.85
C PRO A 85 4.07 -11.61 -11.24
N ASP A 86 3.16 -12.56 -11.41
CA ASP A 86 2.48 -12.82 -12.69
C ASP A 86 1.41 -11.77 -13.04
N HIS A 87 1.13 -10.87 -12.12
CA HIS A 87 0.16 -9.77 -12.31
C HIS A 87 0.82 -8.39 -12.30
N GLN A 88 2.14 -8.31 -12.16
CA GLN A 88 2.88 -7.05 -12.22
C GLN A 88 2.87 -6.49 -13.65
N ALA A 89 3.10 -5.18 -13.78
CA ALA A 89 3.09 -4.45 -15.06
C ALA A 89 1.74 -4.44 -15.79
N LYS A 90 0.65 -4.78 -15.11
CA LYS A 90 -0.72 -4.73 -15.65
C LYS A 90 -1.55 -3.56 -15.11
N GLY A 91 -0.91 -2.64 -14.39
CA GLY A 91 -1.58 -1.48 -13.83
C GLY A 91 -2.31 -1.72 -12.50
N ILE A 92 -2.18 -2.90 -11.90
CA ILE A 92 -2.84 -3.24 -10.64
C ILE A 92 -2.30 -2.38 -9.50
N GLY A 93 -0.97 -2.21 -9.43
CA GLY A 93 -0.34 -1.36 -8.41
C GLY A 93 -0.83 0.09 -8.49
N THR A 94 -0.95 0.61 -9.70
CA THR A 94 -1.48 1.96 -9.93
C THR A 94 -2.93 2.07 -9.44
N LYS A 95 -3.77 1.09 -9.76
CA LYS A 95 -5.17 1.08 -9.33
C LYS A 95 -5.31 1.01 -7.81
N LEU A 96 -4.52 0.15 -7.16
CA LEU A 96 -4.52 0.04 -5.70
C LEU A 96 -4.12 1.37 -5.05
N LEU A 97 -3.08 1.99 -5.56
CA LEU A 97 -2.58 3.25 -5.02
C LEU A 97 -3.60 4.38 -5.23
N GLN A 98 -4.21 4.46 -6.41
CA GLN A 98 -5.25 5.45 -6.70
C GLN A 98 -6.48 5.27 -5.81
N GLU A 99 -6.91 4.03 -5.57
CA GLU A 99 -8.02 3.73 -4.67
C GLU A 99 -7.70 4.14 -3.23
N MET A 100 -6.50 3.83 -2.76
CA MET A 100 -6.08 4.24 -1.42
C MET A 100 -6.05 5.76 -1.29
N ILE A 101 -5.51 6.47 -2.28
CA ILE A 101 -5.47 7.93 -2.29
C ILE A 101 -6.89 8.52 -2.23
N ALA A 102 -7.80 8.01 -3.04
CA ALA A 102 -9.20 8.45 -3.06
C ALA A 102 -9.86 8.23 -1.70
N LEU A 103 -9.63 7.07 -1.09
CA LEU A 103 -10.18 6.74 0.22
C LEU A 103 -9.63 7.65 1.32
N LEU A 104 -8.33 7.93 1.31
CA LEU A 104 -7.69 8.82 2.28
C LEU A 104 -8.18 10.25 2.15
N LYS A 105 -8.35 10.76 0.93
CA LYS A 105 -8.94 12.09 0.68
C LYS A 105 -10.35 12.16 1.25
N LYS A 106 -11.14 11.13 1.04
CA LYS A 106 -12.51 11.03 1.54
C LYS A 106 -12.57 11.06 3.06
N ARG A 107 -11.55 10.48 3.73
CA ARG A 107 -11.43 10.49 5.20
C ARG A 107 -10.84 11.79 5.75
N GLY A 108 -10.46 12.73 4.88
CA GLY A 108 -9.90 14.02 5.30
C GLY A 108 -8.42 13.98 5.65
N MET A 109 -7.70 12.96 5.24
CA MET A 109 -6.25 12.92 5.43
C MET A 109 -5.58 13.99 4.60
N GLU A 110 -4.55 14.62 5.13
CA GLU A 110 -3.85 15.72 4.48
C GLU A 110 -2.60 15.29 3.74
N ARG A 111 -1.96 14.22 4.20
CA ARG A 111 -0.69 13.74 3.65
C ARG A 111 -0.63 12.23 3.61
N LEU A 112 0.03 11.72 2.58
CA LEU A 112 0.39 10.31 2.45
C LEU A 112 1.89 10.24 2.22
N TRP A 113 2.59 9.45 3.03
CA TRP A 113 4.03 9.27 2.87
C TRP A 113 4.40 7.80 2.84
N LEU A 114 5.59 7.51 2.32
CA LEU A 114 6.09 6.15 2.17
C LEU A 114 7.62 6.14 2.25
N GLU A 115 8.15 4.94 2.42
CA GLU A 115 9.57 4.67 2.33
C GLU A 115 9.79 3.67 1.20
N VAL A 116 10.81 3.90 0.38
CA VAL A 116 11.15 3.03 -0.73
C VAL A 116 12.66 2.84 -0.81
N ARG A 117 13.11 1.60 -1.08
CA ARG A 117 14.54 1.32 -1.28
C ARG A 117 15.05 2.11 -2.47
N VAL A 118 16.25 2.69 -2.35
CA VAL A 118 16.83 3.49 -3.45
C VAL A 118 17.03 2.64 -4.71
N SER A 119 17.24 1.33 -4.57
CA SER A 119 17.37 0.42 -5.72
C SER A 119 16.05 0.06 -6.38
N ASN A 120 14.92 0.32 -5.73
CA ASN A 120 13.60 -0.02 -6.29
C ASN A 120 13.12 1.07 -7.25
N GLU A 121 13.75 1.13 -8.42
CA GLU A 121 13.46 2.15 -9.44
C GLU A 121 12.02 2.07 -9.93
N ALA A 122 11.48 0.88 -10.09
CA ALA A 122 10.11 0.69 -10.58
C ALA A 122 9.09 1.33 -9.62
N ALA A 123 9.23 1.08 -8.33
CA ALA A 123 8.35 1.67 -7.31
C ALA A 123 8.54 3.18 -7.22
N TYR A 124 9.79 3.64 -7.20
CA TYR A 124 10.12 5.07 -7.16
C TYR A 124 9.46 5.82 -8.33
N ASN A 125 9.59 5.29 -9.53
CA ASN A 125 9.02 5.90 -10.73
C ASN A 125 7.49 5.89 -10.71
N LEU A 126 6.88 4.81 -10.19
CA LEU A 126 5.43 4.75 -10.01
C LEU A 126 4.94 5.86 -9.09
N TYR A 127 5.60 6.02 -7.94
CA TYR A 127 5.22 7.06 -6.97
C TYR A 127 5.40 8.46 -7.54
N LYS A 128 6.51 8.72 -8.23
CA LYS A 128 6.73 10.01 -8.89
C LYS A 128 5.66 10.31 -9.94
N LYS A 129 5.28 9.32 -10.71
CA LYS A 129 4.24 9.47 -11.74
C LYS A 129 2.89 9.83 -11.13
N ILE A 130 2.57 9.28 -9.96
CA ILE A 130 1.33 9.56 -9.24
C ILE A 130 1.34 10.97 -8.65
N GLY A 131 2.51 11.53 -8.36
CA GLY A 131 2.65 12.88 -7.82
C GLY A 131 3.43 12.99 -6.51
N PHE A 132 3.98 11.87 -6.02
CA PHE A 132 4.84 11.90 -4.83
C PHE A 132 6.13 12.63 -5.13
N THR A 133 6.65 13.34 -4.11
CA THR A 133 7.96 14.00 -4.16
C THR A 133 8.86 13.41 -3.11
N GLU A 134 10.15 13.32 -3.44
CA GLU A 134 11.17 12.89 -2.49
C GLU A 134 11.46 14.04 -1.53
N ILE A 135 11.27 13.80 -0.22
CA ILE A 135 11.49 14.82 0.80
C ILE A 135 12.74 14.56 1.65
N PHE A 136 13.21 13.32 1.68
CA PHE A 136 14.34 12.95 2.52
C PHE A 136 14.95 11.64 2.05
N ARG A 137 16.27 11.47 2.27
CA ARG A 137 16.96 10.20 2.06
C ARG A 137 17.47 9.70 3.40
N ARG A 138 17.02 8.54 3.83
CA ARG A 138 17.38 7.93 5.10
C ARG A 138 18.48 6.91 4.86
N LYS A 139 19.67 7.14 5.42
CA LYS A 139 20.81 6.27 5.20
C LYS A 139 20.70 4.98 6.00
N GLU A 140 21.07 3.86 5.35
CA GLU A 140 21.16 2.54 5.97
C GLU A 140 19.88 2.15 6.72
N TYR A 141 18.71 2.50 6.13
CA TYR A 141 17.41 2.24 6.74
C TYR A 141 17.03 0.78 6.69
N TYR A 142 17.30 0.11 5.55
CA TYR A 142 17.00 -1.30 5.35
C TYR A 142 18.21 -2.17 5.67
N HIS A 143 17.92 -3.41 6.11
CA HIS A 143 18.92 -4.43 6.35
C HIS A 143 18.63 -5.63 5.43
N ASN A 144 19.68 -6.41 5.11
CA ASN A 144 19.60 -7.63 4.30
C ASN A 144 19.03 -7.42 2.88
N PRO A 145 19.65 -6.64 1.99
CA PRO A 145 20.92 -5.92 2.18
C PRO A 145 20.74 -4.56 2.83
N ILE A 146 21.82 -4.02 3.34
CA ILE A 146 21.86 -2.64 3.87
C ILE A 146 21.66 -1.69 2.70
N GLU A 147 20.69 -0.81 2.82
CA GLU A 147 20.33 0.09 1.75
C GLU A 147 19.63 1.35 2.30
N ASP A 148 19.85 2.47 1.62
CA ASP A 148 19.17 3.71 1.95
C ASP A 148 17.69 3.64 1.51
N ALA A 149 16.87 4.47 2.12
CA ALA A 149 15.47 4.68 1.75
C ALA A 149 15.26 6.11 1.28
N TYR A 150 14.45 6.27 0.25
CA TYR A 150 13.82 7.56 -0.03
C TYR A 150 12.53 7.66 0.76
N ILE A 151 12.32 8.80 1.41
CA ILE A 151 11.04 9.13 2.03
C ILE A 151 10.31 10.03 1.04
N MET A 152 9.12 9.61 0.63
CA MET A 152 8.32 10.33 -0.37
C MET A 152 6.98 10.73 0.22
N GLU A 153 6.45 11.84 -0.24
CA GLU A 153 5.21 12.43 0.28
C GLU A 153 4.30 12.90 -0.85
N LEU A 154 3.00 12.71 -0.64
CA LEU A 154 1.94 13.23 -1.48
C LEU A 154 0.99 14.07 -0.65
N ALA A 155 0.75 15.32 -1.06
CA ALA A 155 -0.25 16.18 -0.43
C ALA A 155 -1.64 15.78 -0.93
N LEU A 156 -2.59 15.61 0.00
CA LEU A 156 -3.95 15.15 -0.29
C LEU A 156 -5.00 16.27 -0.20
N THR A 157 -4.61 17.47 0.22
CA THR A 157 -5.54 18.53 0.58
C THR A 157 -5.94 19.47 -0.54
N SER A 158 -5.29 19.37 -1.73
CA SER A 158 -5.52 20.32 -2.83
C SER A 158 -6.99 20.44 -3.25
N GLU A 159 -7.74 19.34 -3.27
CA GLU A 159 -9.17 19.35 -3.63
C GLU A 159 -10.04 20.06 -2.60
N LYS A 160 -9.71 19.93 -1.29
CA LYS A 160 -10.44 20.64 -0.23
C LYS A 160 -10.22 22.14 -0.29
N GLN A 161 -9.01 22.58 -0.63
CA GLN A 161 -8.70 24.01 -0.77
C GLN A 161 -9.42 24.61 -1.96
N GLU A 162 -9.50 23.90 -3.08
CA GLU A 162 -10.24 24.35 -4.25
C GLU A 162 -11.74 24.48 -3.99
N GLU A 163 -12.33 23.53 -3.24
CA GLU A 163 -13.74 23.61 -2.83
C GLU A 163 -14.00 24.77 -1.87
N ALA A 164 -13.05 25.09 -0.99
CA ALA A 164 -13.18 26.19 -0.03
C ALA A 164 -13.05 27.57 -0.71
N GLU A 165 -12.32 27.64 -1.81
CA GLU A 165 -12.14 28.88 -2.58
C GLU A 165 -13.23 29.10 -3.63
N GLY A 166 -13.97 28.06 -3.93
CA GLY A 166 -15.09 28.11 -4.85
C GLY A 166 -16.39 28.36 -4.16
#